data_8ba81700ffbdaefff9652136f8211827
#
_entry.id   8ba81700ffbdaefff9652136f8211827
#
_cell.length_a   1.000
_cell.length_b   1.000
_cell.length_c   1.000
_cell.angle_alpha   90.00
_cell.angle_beta   90.00
_cell.angle_gamma   90.00
#
_symmetry.space_group_name_H-M   'P 1'
#
loop_
_entity.id
_entity.type
_entity.pdbx_description
1 polymer ?
#
loop_
_entity_poly.entity_id
_entity_poly.type
_entity_poly.pdbx_seq_one_letter_code
_entity_poly.pdbx_strand_id
1 'polypeptide(L)'
;MKIVFLGDSIRQQYAPKVKELLSDHFDVWNPDDNCRFSKYTLRGLFDWAEHIEKADIVHWNNGLWDICDLWGAGTFTSEEEYTNN
;
A
#
# COMPACT_ATOMS: atom_id res chain seq x y z
N MET A 1 15.03 8.26 -10.84
CA MET A 1 14.68 7.15 -9.95
C MET A 1 13.19 7.20 -9.66
N LYS A 2 12.53 6.07 -9.78
CA LYS A 2 11.08 5.95 -9.54
C LYS A 2 10.82 5.30 -8.19
N ILE A 3 9.95 5.93 -7.41
CA ILE A 3 9.50 5.43 -6.10
C ILE A 3 8.00 5.16 -6.17
N VAL A 4 7.59 3.97 -5.72
CA VAL A 4 6.19 3.58 -5.62
C VAL A 4 5.81 3.45 -4.15
N PHE A 5 4.70 4.07 -3.75
CA PHE A 5 4.14 3.95 -2.41
C PHE A 5 2.85 3.13 -2.46
N LEU A 6 2.81 2.07 -1.66
CA LEU A 6 1.61 1.25 -1.47
C LEU A 6 1.20 1.32 0.00
N GLY A 7 -0.08 1.35 0.25
CA GLY A 7 -0.58 1.39 1.61
C GLY A 7 -2.03 1.81 1.72
N ASP A 8 -2.51 1.86 2.95
CA ASP A 8 -3.89 2.20 3.31
C ASP A 8 -4.12 3.72 3.39
N SER A 9 -5.11 4.14 4.17
CA SER A 9 -5.45 5.55 4.34
C SER A 9 -4.31 6.39 4.92
N ILE A 10 -3.41 5.78 5.68
CA ILE A 10 -2.23 6.49 6.19
C ILE A 10 -1.34 6.91 5.03
N ARG A 11 -1.08 6.01 4.09
CA ARG A 11 -0.35 6.34 2.86
C ARG A 11 -1.07 7.44 2.08
N GLN A 12 -2.39 7.36 1.96
CA GLN A 12 -3.17 8.38 1.25
C GLN A 12 -3.03 9.76 1.89
N GLN A 13 -2.82 9.82 3.19
CA GLN A 13 -2.62 11.09 3.89
C GLN A 13 -1.24 11.69 3.65
N TYR A 14 -0.18 10.90 3.69
CA TYR A 14 1.18 11.45 3.54
C TYR A 14 1.67 11.51 2.09
N ALA A 15 1.11 10.71 1.18
CA ALA A 15 1.63 10.59 -0.18
C ALA A 15 1.66 11.92 -0.95
N PRO A 16 0.63 12.79 -0.90
CA PRO A 16 0.69 14.07 -1.59
C PRO A 16 1.85 14.94 -1.12
N LYS A 17 2.12 14.95 0.18
CA LYS A 17 3.21 15.74 0.76
C LYS A 17 4.58 15.18 0.40
N VAL A 18 4.72 13.86 0.45
CA VAL A 18 5.95 13.20 0.04
C VAL A 18 6.22 13.43 -1.45
N LYS A 19 5.20 13.33 -2.28
CA LYS A 19 5.33 13.60 -3.71
C LYS A 19 5.80 15.04 -3.96
N GLU A 20 5.23 16.00 -3.26
CA GLU A 20 5.64 17.40 -3.35
C GLU A 20 7.11 17.58 -2.97
N LEU A 21 7.54 16.96 -1.87
CA LEU A 21 8.91 17.08 -1.38
C LEU A 21 9.95 16.41 -2.28
N LEU A 22 9.58 15.33 -2.96
CA LEU A 22 10.52 14.50 -3.73
C LEU A 22 10.44 14.72 -5.24
N SER A 23 9.45 15.46 -5.74
CA SER A 23 9.18 15.56 -7.18
C SER A 23 10.32 16.16 -8.00
N ASP A 24 11.21 16.94 -7.38
CA ASP A 24 12.35 17.54 -8.09
C ASP A 24 13.44 16.52 -8.45
N HIS A 25 13.48 15.39 -7.74
CA HIS A 25 14.55 14.40 -7.87
C HIS A 25 14.04 12.99 -8.17
N PHE A 26 12.77 12.72 -7.93
CA PHE A 26 12.18 11.39 -8.03
C PHE A 26 10.85 11.44 -8.74
N ASP A 27 10.59 10.41 -9.53
CA ASP A 27 9.26 10.13 -10.06
C ASP A 27 8.50 9.32 -9.00
N VAL A 28 7.55 9.96 -8.34
CA VAL A 28 6.77 9.35 -7.26
C VAL A 28 5.40 8.95 -7.78
N TRP A 29 5.08 7.68 -7.64
CA TRP A 29 3.78 7.14 -8.02
C TRP A 29 3.14 6.38 -6.86
N ASN A 30 1.85 6.50 -6.73
CA ASN A 30 1.05 5.68 -5.84
C ASN A 30 -0.35 5.48 -6.45
N PRO A 31 -1.00 4.34 -6.18
CA PRO A 31 -2.33 4.11 -6.72
C PRO A 31 -3.33 5.10 -6.17
N ASP A 32 -4.30 5.47 -7.00
CA ASP A 32 -5.41 6.35 -6.64
C ASP A 32 -6.51 5.56 -5.92
N ASP A 33 -6.09 4.66 -5.06
CA ASP A 33 -6.96 3.76 -4.31
C ASP A 33 -6.32 3.46 -2.95
N ASN A 34 -7.16 3.11 -1.98
CA ASN A 34 -6.71 2.58 -0.69
C ASN A 34 -6.30 1.12 -0.89
N CYS A 35 -5.08 0.76 -0.51
CA CYS A 35 -4.59 -0.63 -0.64
C CYS A 35 -5.21 -1.57 0.40
N ARG A 36 -5.94 -1.04 1.37
CA ARG A 36 -6.77 -1.77 2.32
C ARG A 36 -6.03 -2.88 3.07
N PHE A 37 -6.62 -4.06 3.12
CA PHE A 37 -6.02 -5.23 3.78
C PHE A 37 -5.03 -5.93 2.86
N SER A 38 -4.22 -6.81 3.43
CA SER A 38 -3.10 -7.43 2.71
C SER A 38 -3.51 -8.20 1.45
N LYS A 39 -4.62 -8.91 1.49
CA LYS A 39 -5.10 -9.65 0.32
C LYS A 39 -5.53 -8.72 -0.82
N TYR A 40 -6.14 -7.60 -0.48
CA TYR A 40 -6.50 -6.59 -1.48
C TYR A 40 -5.25 -6.00 -2.13
N THR A 41 -4.22 -5.71 -1.34
CA THR A 41 -2.94 -5.25 -1.86
C THR A 41 -2.31 -6.31 -2.76
N LEU A 42 -2.34 -7.57 -2.35
CA LEU A 42 -1.83 -8.68 -3.16
C LEU A 42 -2.51 -8.73 -4.52
N ARG A 43 -3.84 -8.60 -4.56
CA ARG A 43 -4.59 -8.51 -5.82
C ARG A 43 -4.20 -7.26 -6.61
N GLY A 44 -4.03 -6.15 -5.92
CA GLY A 44 -3.66 -4.87 -6.54
C GLY A 44 -2.28 -4.89 -7.20
N LEU A 45 -1.36 -5.70 -6.70
CA LEU A 45 -0.04 -5.84 -7.33
C LEU A 45 -0.15 -6.20 -8.80
N PHE A 46 -1.17 -6.97 -9.15
CA PHE A 46 -1.46 -7.33 -10.53
C PHE A 46 -1.92 -6.11 -11.34
N ASP A 47 -2.83 -5.31 -10.78
CA ASP A 47 -3.38 -4.14 -11.44
C ASP A 47 -2.35 -3.00 -11.58
N TRP A 48 -1.41 -2.92 -10.63
CA TRP A 48 -0.39 -1.87 -10.57
C TRP A 48 0.96 -2.33 -11.09
N ALA A 49 1.04 -3.54 -11.65
CA ALA A 49 2.30 -4.17 -12.07
C ALA A 49 3.14 -3.30 -12.98
N GLU A 50 2.52 -2.59 -13.92
CA GLU A 50 3.23 -1.71 -14.85
C GLU A 50 4.08 -0.66 -14.12
N HIS A 51 3.52 -0.08 -13.05
CA HIS A 51 4.24 0.93 -12.26
C HIS A 51 5.28 0.30 -11.34
N ILE A 52 4.94 -0.84 -10.74
CA ILE A 52 5.80 -1.53 -9.79
C ILE A 52 7.05 -2.09 -10.48
N GLU A 53 6.89 -2.65 -11.67
CA GLU A 53 8.02 -3.19 -12.44
C GLU A 53 9.07 -2.16 -12.77
N LYS A 54 8.67 -0.91 -12.93
CA LYS A 54 9.57 0.19 -13.25
C LYS A 54 10.13 0.89 -12.02
N ALA A 55 9.70 0.49 -10.83
CA ALA A 55 10.12 1.14 -9.59
C ALA A 55 11.54 0.74 -9.21
N ASP A 56 12.31 1.72 -8.75
CA ASP A 56 13.60 1.49 -8.11
C ASP A 56 13.41 1.19 -6.62
N ILE A 57 12.41 1.82 -6.01
CA ILE A 57 12.07 1.64 -4.60
C ILE A 57 10.56 1.46 -4.49
N VAL A 58 10.15 0.47 -3.71
CA VAL A 58 8.75 0.30 -3.31
C VAL A 58 8.65 0.47 -1.80
N HIS A 59 7.93 1.47 -1.37
CA HIS A 59 7.62 1.69 0.04
C HIS A 59 6.20 1.18 0.30
N TRP A 60 6.05 0.26 1.23
CA TRP A 60 4.81 -0.45 1.44
C TRP A 60 4.45 -0.51 2.92
N ASN A 61 3.20 -0.15 3.23
CA ASN A 61 2.65 -0.37 4.56
C ASN A 61 1.28 -1.05 4.47
N ASN A 62 1.12 -2.14 5.19
CA ASN A 62 -0.13 -2.85 5.41
C ASN A 62 -0.22 -3.30 6.85
N GLY A 63 -1.42 -3.59 7.31
CA GLY A 63 -1.61 -4.22 8.60
C GLY A 63 -2.79 -3.69 9.40
N LEU A 64 -3.04 -2.38 9.39
CA LEU A 64 -4.13 -1.80 10.19
C LEU A 64 -5.51 -2.34 9.81
N TRP A 65 -5.75 -2.52 8.52
CA TRP A 65 -7.00 -3.12 8.06
C TRP A 65 -7.08 -4.60 8.45
N ASP A 66 -5.95 -5.29 8.40
CA ASP A 66 -5.89 -6.73 8.69
C ASP A 66 -6.21 -7.03 10.16
N ILE A 67 -5.73 -6.19 11.08
CA ILE A 67 -5.96 -6.37 12.51
C ILE A 67 -7.25 -5.73 13.01
N CYS A 68 -7.99 -5.08 12.14
CA CYS A 68 -9.22 -4.39 12.53
C CYS A 68 -10.28 -5.39 13.01
N ASP A 69 -10.88 -5.10 14.16
CA ASP A 69 -11.95 -5.89 14.74
C ASP A 69 -13.18 -4.99 14.95
N LEU A 70 -13.90 -4.77 13.86
CA LEU A 70 -15.07 -3.86 13.88
C LEU A 70 -16.29 -4.45 14.56
N TRP A 71 -16.40 -5.78 14.59
CA TRP A 71 -17.60 -6.47 15.01
C TRP A 71 -17.42 -7.31 16.26
N GLY A 72 -16.25 -7.31 16.86
CA GLY A 72 -15.92 -8.15 18.00
C GLY A 72 -15.80 -9.63 17.68
N ALA A 73 -15.65 -9.97 16.40
CA ALA A 73 -15.55 -11.35 15.93
C ALA A 73 -14.10 -11.81 15.67
N GLY A 74 -13.13 -11.01 16.08
CA GLY A 74 -11.71 -11.23 15.81
C GLY A 74 -11.20 -10.33 14.72
N THR A 75 -9.94 -10.49 14.35
CA THR A 75 -9.31 -9.68 13.31
C THR A 75 -9.90 -9.97 11.93
N PHE A 76 -9.96 -8.96 11.09
CA PHE A 76 -10.47 -9.09 9.72
C PHE A 76 -9.68 -10.13 8.91
N THR A 77 -8.37 -10.16 9.08
CA THR A 77 -7.48 -11.13 8.45
C THR A 77 -6.81 -11.95 9.54
N SER A 78 -6.78 -13.28 9.42
CA SER A 78 -6.08 -14.13 10.36
C SER A 78 -4.57 -13.93 10.26
N GLU A 79 -3.83 -14.23 11.33
CA GLU A 79 -2.39 -14.15 11.34
C GLU A 79 -1.78 -15.04 10.25
N GLU A 80 -2.32 -16.25 10.08
CA GLU A 80 -1.88 -17.19 9.06
C GLU A 80 -2.06 -16.62 7.65
N GLU A 81 -3.24 -16.10 7.35
CA GLU A 81 -3.53 -15.49 6.05
C GLU A 81 -2.63 -14.28 5.80
N TYR A 82 -2.48 -13.43 6.80
CA TYR A 82 -1.62 -12.24 6.69
C TYR A 82 -0.18 -12.62 6.36
N THR A 83 0.34 -13.64 7.04
CA THR A 83 1.70 -14.14 6.81
C THR A 83 1.86 -14.71 5.40
N ASN A 84 0.82 -15.39 4.90
CA ASN A 84 0.84 -16.00 3.57
C ASN A 84 0.67 -15.00 2.44
N ASN A 85 0.04 -13.87 2.68
CA ASN A 85 -0.14 -12.84 1.68
C ASN A 85 1.16 -12.08 1.43
#